data_d3c41b5dd5beab8b15544bd18bf3c664
#
_entry.id   d3c41b5dd5beab8b15544bd18bf3c664
#
_cell.length_a   1.000
_cell.length_b   1.000
_cell.length_c   1.000
_cell.angle_alpha   90.00
_cell.angle_beta   90.00
_cell.angle_gamma   90.00
#
_symmetry.space_group_name_H-M   'P 1'
#
loop_
_entity.id
_entity.type
_entity.pdbx_description
1 polymer ?
#
loop_
_entity_poly.entity_id
_entity_poly.type
_entity_poly.pdbx_seq_one_letter_code
_entity_poly.pdbx_strand_id
1 'polypeptide(L)' 'GNTVTSTGSAITKEAQMFDIVKHQHGIGHLSVGDTVTLQGKQFTIKGFNTRARKSPINIEDMQGRGYKCSVDMLKMYNPA' A
#
# COMPACT_ATOMS: atom_id res chain seq x y z
N GLY A 1 4.93 11.32 -24.19
CA GLY A 1 5.05 11.12 -23.73
C GLY A 1 4.96 10.96 -23.79
N ASN A 2 5.21 11.08 -23.80
CA ASN A 2 5.34 10.89 -23.53
C ASN A 2 5.16 10.27 -23.16
N THR A 3 5.35 10.23 -23.17
CA THR A 3 5.37 9.79 -22.68
C THR A 3 5.15 9.16 -22.09
N VAL A 4 5.26 9.19 -21.96
CA VAL A 4 5.23 8.82 -21.26
C VAL A 4 5.01 8.17 -20.72
N THR A 5 5.17 8.14 -20.67
CA THR A 5 5.09 7.78 -20.11
C THR A 5 5.07 7.04 -19.62
N SER A 6 5.43 6.98 -19.57
CA SER A 6 5.47 6.41 -19.00
C SER A 6 5.34 5.89 -18.36
N THR A 7 5.74 5.99 -18.45
CA THR A 7 5.56 5.70 -17.57
C THR A 7 4.69 5.38 -16.94
N GLY A 8 4.87 5.83 -16.93
CA GLY A 8 4.11 5.86 -15.74
C GLY A 8 3.09 4.89 -15.67
N SER A 9 2.95 4.44 -16.42
CA SER A 9 2.17 3.31 -16.47
C SER A 9 2.01 2.56 -15.22
N ALA A 10 2.88 2.68 -14.34
CA ALA A 10 2.86 1.85 -13.16
C ALA A 10 1.96 2.38 -12.06
N ILE A 11 1.46 3.58 -12.17
CA ILE A 11 0.68 4.18 -11.09
C ILE A 11 -0.81 3.89 -11.27
N THR A 12 -1.37 3.08 -10.38
CA THR A 12 -2.78 2.79 -10.36
C THR A 12 -3.53 3.79 -9.49
N LYS A 13 -4.86 3.77 -9.56
CA LYS A 13 -5.66 4.62 -8.69
C LYS A 13 -5.44 4.26 -7.22
N GLU A 14 -5.29 3.00 -6.93
CA GLU A 14 -5.04 2.54 -5.57
C GLU A 14 -3.71 3.05 -5.06
N ALA A 15 -2.69 3.08 -5.91
CA ALA A 15 -1.38 3.60 -5.53
C ALA A 15 -1.46 5.10 -5.25
N GLN A 16 -2.15 5.84 -6.09
CA GLN A 16 -2.34 7.26 -5.88
C GLN A 16 -3.13 7.55 -4.61
N MET A 17 -4.17 6.77 -4.38
CA MET A 17 -5.00 6.95 -3.19
C MET A 17 -4.20 6.67 -1.92
N PHE A 18 -3.35 5.66 -1.94
CA PHE A 18 -2.47 5.39 -0.81
C PHE A 18 -1.61 6.61 -0.49
N ASP A 19 -1.02 7.21 -1.51
CA ASP A 19 -0.15 8.37 -1.32
C ASP A 19 -0.92 9.58 -0.75
N ILE A 20 -2.18 9.71 -1.11
CA ILE A 20 -3.02 10.79 -0.62
C ILE A 20 -3.43 10.58 0.83
N VAL A 21 -3.89 9.37 1.16
CA VAL A 21 -4.50 9.11 2.48
C VAL A 21 -3.50 8.67 3.54
N LYS A 22 -2.30 8.28 3.16
CA LYS A 22 -1.33 7.74 4.12
C LYS A 22 -1.03 8.72 5.25
N HIS A 23 -0.98 10.00 4.94
CA HIS A 23 -0.71 11.02 5.95
C HIS A 23 -1.88 11.15 6.93
N GLN A 24 -3.10 10.99 6.44
CA GLN A 24 -4.30 11.08 7.27
C GLN A 24 -4.40 9.90 8.23
N HIS A 25 -3.85 8.76 7.82
CA HIS A 25 -3.94 7.54 8.63
C HIS A 25 -2.68 7.29 9.46
N GLY A 26 -1.71 8.20 9.42
CA GLY A 26 -0.50 8.05 10.21
C GLY A 26 0.49 7.04 9.63
N ILE A 27 0.39 6.74 8.36
CA ILE A 27 1.29 5.81 7.69
C ILE A 27 2.09 6.52 6.57
N GLY A 28 2.32 7.82 6.77
CA GLY A 28 3.05 8.61 5.78
C GLY A 28 4.49 8.21 5.60
N HIS A 29 5.05 7.43 6.52
CA HIS A 29 6.40 6.89 6.41
C HIS A 29 6.47 5.70 5.46
N LEU A 30 5.33 5.21 4.97
CA LEU A 30 5.24 4.08 4.07
C LEU A 30 4.82 4.56 2.68
N SER A 31 5.19 3.80 1.66
CA SER A 31 4.83 4.12 0.27
C SER A 31 4.53 2.85 -0.49
N VAL A 32 3.79 2.99 -1.59
CA VAL A 32 3.53 1.87 -2.48
C VAL A 32 4.87 1.34 -3.00
N GLY A 33 5.03 0.03 -2.93
CA GLY A 33 6.28 -0.61 -3.30
C GLY A 33 7.19 -0.89 -2.12
N ASP A 34 6.91 -0.31 -0.96
CA ASP A 34 7.69 -0.57 0.23
C ASP A 34 7.37 -1.95 0.79
N THR A 35 8.38 -2.57 1.39
CA THR A 35 8.20 -3.84 2.07
C THR A 35 7.81 -3.59 3.52
N VAL A 36 6.77 -4.27 3.97
CA VAL A 36 6.30 -4.17 5.35
C VAL A 36 6.24 -5.56 5.97
N THR A 37 6.23 -5.60 7.29
CA THR A 37 6.13 -6.87 8.01
C THR A 37 4.76 -6.95 8.69
N LEU A 38 4.12 -8.10 8.54
CA LEU A 38 2.84 -8.37 9.21
C LEU A 38 2.88 -9.80 9.72
N GLN A 39 2.70 -9.97 11.02
CA GLN A 39 2.64 -11.28 11.66
C GLN A 39 3.86 -12.16 11.31
N GLY A 40 5.03 -11.54 11.21
CA GLY A 40 6.25 -12.26 10.92
C GLY A 40 6.49 -12.55 9.46
N LYS A 41 5.63 -12.07 8.57
CA LYS A 41 5.79 -12.24 7.12
C LYS A 41 6.01 -10.90 6.45
N GLN A 42 6.70 -10.92 5.33
CA GLN A 42 6.96 -9.71 4.55
C GLN A 42 5.98 -9.58 3.42
N PHE A 43 5.53 -8.36 3.21
CA PHE A 43 4.59 -8.01 2.14
C PHE A 43 5.03 -6.72 1.49
N THR A 44 4.56 -6.49 0.27
CA THR A 44 4.80 -5.25 -0.46
C THR A 44 3.49 -4.48 -0.55
N ILE A 45 3.53 -3.19 -0.24
CA ILE A 45 2.34 -2.34 -0.32
C ILE A 45 1.99 -2.11 -1.79
N LYS A 46 0.74 -2.37 -2.14
CA LYS A 46 0.24 -2.18 -3.50
C LYS A 46 -0.64 -0.95 -3.65
N GLY A 47 -1.38 -0.59 -2.61
CA GLY A 47 -2.22 0.58 -2.69
C GLY A 47 -3.31 0.60 -1.62
N PHE A 48 -4.25 1.53 -1.79
CA PHE A 48 -5.34 1.74 -0.85
C PHE A 48 -6.67 1.65 -1.59
N ASN A 49 -7.57 0.83 -1.08
CA ASN A 49 -8.91 0.66 -1.65
C ASN A 49 -9.93 1.37 -0.78
N THR A 50 -10.42 2.51 -1.24
CA THR A 50 -11.36 3.33 -0.48
C THR A 50 -12.71 2.64 -0.27
N ARG A 51 -13.01 1.61 -1.04
CA ARG A 51 -14.27 0.88 -0.93
C ARG A 51 -14.25 -0.14 0.19
N ALA A 52 -13.06 -0.57 0.60
CA ALA A 52 -12.92 -1.55 1.67
C ALA A 52 -12.80 -0.81 3.00
N ARG A 53 -13.75 -1.03 3.89
CA ARG A 53 -13.76 -0.33 5.17
C ARG A 53 -12.88 -0.98 6.22
N LYS A 54 -12.85 -2.30 6.25
CA LYS A 54 -12.12 -3.02 7.28
C LYS A 54 -10.66 -3.21 6.92
N SER A 55 -10.38 -3.52 5.68
CA SER A 55 -9.02 -3.83 5.24
C SER A 55 -8.74 -3.10 3.93
N PRO A 56 -8.55 -1.78 4.01
CA PRO A 56 -8.39 -0.98 2.79
C PRO A 56 -7.00 -1.06 2.16
N ILE A 57 -6.01 -1.58 2.87
CA ILE A 57 -4.65 -1.64 2.37
C ILE A 57 -4.46 -2.89 1.54
N ASN A 58 -4.09 -2.71 0.27
CA ASN A 58 -3.76 -3.83 -0.60
C ASN A 58 -2.28 -4.11 -0.50
N ILE A 59 -1.95 -5.36 -0.22
CA ILE A 59 -0.57 -5.82 -0.10
C ILE A 59 -0.39 -7.11 -0.87
N GLU A 60 0.87 -7.47 -1.11
CA GLU A 60 1.21 -8.68 -1.86
C GLU A 60 2.38 -9.35 -1.15
N ASP A 61 2.32 -10.67 -0.99
CA ASP A 61 3.41 -11.38 -0.33
C ASP A 61 4.58 -11.58 -1.29
N MET A 62 5.64 -12.23 -0.80
CA MET A 62 6.84 -12.45 -1.61
C MET A 62 6.61 -13.42 -2.75
N GLN A 63 5.51 -14.17 -2.72
CA GLN A 63 5.16 -15.10 -3.77
C GLN A 63 4.19 -14.51 -4.79
N GLY A 64 3.81 -13.26 -4.61
CA GLY A 64 2.91 -12.58 -5.54
C GLY A 64 1.44 -12.75 -5.23
N ARG A 65 1.10 -13.25 -4.04
CA ARG A 65 -0.30 -13.38 -3.65
C ARG A 65 -0.82 -12.07 -3.07
N GLY A 66 -2.02 -11.70 -3.49
CA GLY A 66 -2.67 -10.50 -2.99
C GLY A 66 -3.33 -10.73 -1.64
N TYR A 67 -3.11 -9.81 -0.73
CA TYR A 67 -3.73 -9.81 0.59
C TYR A 67 -4.22 -8.41 0.91
N LYS A 68 -4.95 -8.29 1.99
CA LYS A 68 -5.44 -7.00 2.48
C LYS A 68 -5.20 -6.90 3.96
N CYS A 69 -4.97 -5.69 4.45
CA CYS A 69 -4.83 -5.45 5.87
C CYS A 69 -5.44 -4.10 6.24
N SER A 70 -5.71 -3.92 7.53
CA SER A 70 -6.23 -2.66 8.02
C SER A 70 -5.10 -1.68 8.25
N VAL A 71 -5.45 -0.40 8.30
CA VAL A 71 -4.48 0.65 8.62
C VAL A 71 -3.89 0.42 10.01
N ASP A 72 -4.74 0.07 10.97
CA ASP A 72 -4.29 -0.18 12.34
C ASP A 72 -3.27 -1.31 12.40
N MET A 73 -3.52 -2.38 11.68
CA MET A 73 -2.62 -3.52 11.64
C MET A 73 -1.29 -3.13 11.02
N LEU A 74 -1.34 -2.38 9.94
CA LEU A 74 -0.14 -1.91 9.27
C LEU A 74 0.69 -1.02 10.20
N LYS A 75 0.05 -0.10 10.90
CA LYS A 75 0.73 0.79 11.84
C LYS A 75 1.32 0.02 13.02
N MET A 76 0.61 -0.98 13.51
CA MET A 76 1.04 -1.75 14.67
C MET A 76 2.34 -2.50 14.39
N TYR A 77 2.46 -3.10 13.22
CA TYR A 77 3.64 -3.88 12.87
C TYR A 77 4.74 -3.04 12.23
N ASN A 78 4.40 -1.85 11.73
CA ASN A 78 5.36 -1.00 11.02
C ASN A 78 5.25 0.45 11.51
N PRO A 79 5.58 0.71 12.78
CA PRO A 79 5.48 2.07 13.33
C PRO A 79 6.50 3.01 12.68
N ALA A 80 6.18 4.27 12.74
CA ALA A 80 7.05 5.30 12.20
C ALA A 80 8.37 5.39 13.00
#